data_1add938d2116d43eef6796d534d40881
#
_entry.id   1add938d2116d43eef6796d534d40881
#
_cell.length_a   1.000
_cell.length_b   1.000
_cell.length_c   1.000
_cell.angle_alpha   90.00
_cell.angle_beta   90.00
_cell.angle_gamma   90.00
#
_symmetry.space_group_name_H-M   'P 1'
#
loop_
_entity.id
_entity.type
_entity.pdbx_description
1 polymer ?
#
loop_
_entity_poly.entity_id
_entity_poly.type
_entity_poly.pdbx_seq_one_letter_code
_entity_poly.pdbx_strand_id
1 'polypeptide(L)'
;MTQNDFLKVALPNKGSLAESASQIMREAGYRQRTDSRDLTFLDPDNGVEFYYLRPRDIATYVGSGELSVGITGRDLLIDSGAPAEEIMNLDFGRSTFRFAAAKPQSSLAGKRIATAYPNLVRGYLAKTGTDSQIVALDGAVESAIKLGVADVIADVVSTGGTLRQAGLEVFGAPLLHSEAILIERKGASRDNRMTTLIRRI
;
A
#
# COMPACT_ATOMS: atom_id res chain seq x y z
N MET A 1 -14.91 -24.42 19.10
CA MET A 1 -14.69 -23.72 17.82
C MET A 1 -13.20 -23.68 17.61
N THR A 2 -12.71 -24.34 16.58
CA THR A 2 -11.29 -24.40 16.26
C THR A 2 -10.90 -23.05 15.62
N GLN A 3 -9.63 -22.64 15.77
CA GLN A 3 -9.05 -21.38 15.28
C GLN A 3 -9.23 -21.14 13.75
N ASN A 4 -9.78 -22.11 13.04
CA ASN A 4 -10.01 -22.12 11.59
C ASN A 4 -11.43 -21.70 11.16
N ASP A 5 -12.28 -21.27 12.10
CA ASP A 5 -13.70 -20.98 11.83
C ASP A 5 -14.00 -19.52 11.47
N PHE A 6 -13.00 -18.61 11.50
CA PHE A 6 -13.20 -17.18 11.22
C PHE A 6 -12.53 -16.76 9.91
N LEU A 7 -13.20 -15.86 9.16
CA LEU A 7 -12.57 -15.17 8.04
C LEU A 7 -11.53 -14.19 8.58
N LYS A 8 -10.29 -14.34 8.22
CA LYS A 8 -9.18 -13.49 8.67
C LYS A 8 -8.99 -12.31 7.73
N VAL A 9 -9.20 -11.10 8.25
CA VAL A 9 -9.19 -9.85 7.48
C VAL A 9 -8.08 -8.93 7.96
N ALA A 10 -7.18 -8.52 7.07
CA ALA A 10 -6.11 -7.56 7.38
C ALA A 10 -6.58 -6.12 7.13
N LEU A 11 -6.38 -5.24 8.11
CA LEU A 11 -6.62 -3.81 8.00
C LEU A 11 -5.36 -3.00 8.33
N PRO A 12 -5.17 -1.82 7.71
CA PRO A 12 -4.10 -0.91 8.09
C PRO A 12 -4.21 -0.48 9.56
N ASN A 13 -3.10 -0.57 10.32
CA ASN A 13 -3.08 -0.17 11.74
C ASN A 13 -2.77 1.33 11.94
N LYS A 14 -2.23 1.99 10.92
CA LYS A 14 -1.81 3.41 10.92
C LYS A 14 -1.69 3.95 9.51
N GLY A 15 -1.43 5.26 9.41
CA GLY A 15 -1.28 5.97 8.14
C GLY A 15 -2.61 6.41 7.55
N SER A 16 -2.56 6.98 6.36
CA SER A 16 -3.71 7.62 5.69
C SER A 16 -4.87 6.67 5.35
N LEU A 17 -4.62 5.36 5.29
CA LEU A 17 -5.64 4.37 4.95
C LEU A 17 -6.37 3.80 6.16
N ALA A 18 -5.82 3.95 7.39
CA ALA A 18 -6.29 3.20 8.56
C ALA A 18 -7.73 3.55 8.98
N GLU A 19 -8.02 4.85 9.09
CA GLU A 19 -9.36 5.30 9.54
C GLU A 19 -10.43 4.95 8.51
N SER A 20 -10.18 5.25 7.23
CA SER A 20 -11.14 4.94 6.15
C SER A 20 -11.37 3.44 5.99
N ALA A 21 -10.33 2.61 6.14
CA ALA A 21 -10.46 1.16 6.10
C ALA A 21 -11.32 0.62 7.27
N SER A 22 -11.12 1.15 8.47
CA SER A 22 -11.96 0.79 9.61
C SER A 22 -13.39 1.32 9.46
N GLN A 23 -13.57 2.49 8.89
CA GLN A 23 -14.89 3.08 8.65
C GLN A 23 -15.71 2.26 7.66
N ILE A 24 -15.13 1.89 6.50
CA ILE A 24 -15.84 1.08 5.49
C ILE A 24 -16.28 -0.27 6.08
N MET A 25 -15.47 -0.88 6.96
CA MET A 25 -15.86 -2.11 7.65
C MET A 25 -17.01 -1.87 8.65
N ARG A 26 -17.02 -0.76 9.40
CA ARG A 26 -18.13 -0.40 10.27
C ARG A 26 -19.43 -0.17 9.50
N GLU A 27 -19.36 0.54 8.37
CA GLU A 27 -20.50 0.80 7.49
C GLU A 27 -21.03 -0.50 6.86
N ALA A 28 -20.15 -1.46 6.57
CA ALA A 28 -20.51 -2.81 6.14
C ALA A 28 -21.08 -3.70 7.28
N GLY A 29 -21.21 -3.18 8.51
CA GLY A 29 -21.81 -3.85 9.64
C GLY A 29 -20.86 -4.73 10.47
N TYR A 30 -19.53 -4.59 10.29
CA TYR A 30 -18.52 -5.29 11.08
C TYR A 30 -18.09 -4.47 12.28
N ARG A 31 -18.03 -5.09 13.46
CA ARG A 31 -17.47 -4.46 14.65
C ARG A 31 -15.96 -4.28 14.50
N GLN A 32 -15.41 -3.21 15.04
CA GLN A 32 -14.00 -2.87 14.98
C GLN A 32 -13.45 -2.67 16.40
N ARG A 33 -12.13 -2.79 16.55
CA ARG A 33 -11.43 -2.47 17.80
C ARG A 33 -11.77 -1.06 18.28
N THR A 34 -11.81 -0.87 19.58
CA THR A 34 -12.00 0.43 20.23
C THR A 34 -10.68 1.06 20.68
N ASP A 35 -9.66 0.25 21.00
CA ASP A 35 -8.32 0.70 21.32
C ASP A 35 -7.41 0.50 20.10
N SER A 36 -6.73 1.57 19.68
CA SER A 36 -5.81 1.53 18.53
C SER A 36 -4.56 0.67 18.77
N ARG A 37 -4.25 0.31 20.02
CA ARG A 37 -3.14 -0.58 20.40
C ARG A 37 -3.46 -2.05 20.19
N ASP A 38 -4.74 -2.41 20.09
CA ASP A 38 -5.13 -3.79 19.82
C ASP A 38 -4.69 -4.18 18.40
N LEU A 39 -3.94 -5.26 18.30
CA LEU A 39 -3.44 -5.78 17.03
C LEU A 39 -4.42 -6.74 16.36
N THR A 40 -5.36 -7.28 17.11
CA THR A 40 -6.41 -8.17 16.63
C THR A 40 -7.75 -7.81 17.24
N PHE A 41 -8.84 -8.15 16.57
CA PHE A 41 -10.19 -7.98 17.07
C PHE A 41 -11.09 -9.08 16.50
N LEU A 42 -11.79 -9.78 17.38
CA LEU A 42 -12.73 -10.83 16.99
C LEU A 42 -14.17 -10.27 16.94
N ASP A 43 -14.83 -10.46 15.80
CA ASP A 43 -16.25 -10.20 15.59
C ASP A 43 -16.99 -11.54 15.39
N PRO A 44 -17.38 -12.21 16.47
CA PRO A 44 -17.98 -13.55 16.40
C PRO A 44 -19.35 -13.56 15.73
N ASP A 45 -20.10 -12.46 15.80
CA ASP A 45 -21.43 -12.37 15.21
C ASP A 45 -21.38 -12.41 13.69
N ASN A 46 -20.30 -11.87 13.10
CA ASN A 46 -20.04 -11.89 11.66
C ASN A 46 -19.07 -13.00 11.23
N GLY A 47 -18.50 -13.77 12.17
CA GLY A 47 -17.53 -14.82 11.86
C GLY A 47 -16.21 -14.29 11.28
N VAL A 48 -15.73 -13.12 11.74
CA VAL A 48 -14.54 -12.42 11.22
C VAL A 48 -13.55 -12.15 12.35
N GLU A 49 -12.26 -12.35 12.06
CA GLU A 49 -11.16 -11.93 12.90
C GLU A 49 -10.33 -10.90 12.15
N PHE A 50 -10.23 -9.69 12.69
CA PHE A 50 -9.46 -8.60 12.13
C PHE A 50 -8.03 -8.59 12.66
N TYR A 51 -7.07 -8.34 11.76
CA TYR A 51 -5.64 -8.17 12.04
C TYR A 51 -5.23 -6.77 11.61
N TYR A 52 -4.77 -5.94 12.54
CA TYR A 52 -4.34 -4.57 12.28
C TYR A 52 -2.82 -4.54 12.07
N LEU A 53 -2.40 -4.38 10.83
CA LEU A 53 -1.03 -4.53 10.38
C LEU A 53 -0.50 -3.26 9.72
N ARG A 54 0.81 -3.17 9.55
CA ARG A 54 1.38 -2.12 8.71
C ARG A 54 0.89 -2.31 7.27
N PRO A 55 0.43 -1.25 6.59
CA PRO A 55 -0.08 -1.37 5.21
C PRO A 55 0.85 -2.13 4.27
N ARG A 56 2.18 -1.94 4.42
CA ARG A 56 3.21 -2.60 3.61
C ARG A 56 3.26 -4.12 3.79
N ASP A 57 2.92 -4.62 4.97
CA ASP A 57 3.04 -6.04 5.31
C ASP A 57 1.80 -6.84 4.90
N ILE A 58 0.66 -6.17 4.67
CA ILE A 58 -0.65 -6.81 4.41
C ILE A 58 -0.59 -7.73 3.19
N ALA A 59 -0.01 -7.26 2.08
CA ALA A 59 0.07 -8.05 0.86
C ALA A 59 0.89 -9.35 1.05
N THR A 60 1.91 -9.33 1.89
CA THR A 60 2.72 -10.50 2.22
C THR A 60 1.90 -11.55 2.97
N TYR A 61 1.16 -11.14 4.02
CA TYR A 61 0.34 -12.06 4.80
C TYR A 61 -0.86 -12.62 4.02
N VAL A 62 -1.48 -11.81 3.17
CA VAL A 62 -2.55 -12.27 2.29
C VAL A 62 -1.99 -13.22 1.23
N GLY A 63 -0.87 -12.86 0.60
CA GLY A 63 -0.23 -13.68 -0.42
C GLY A 63 0.27 -15.04 0.11
N SER A 64 0.72 -15.11 1.37
CA SER A 64 1.10 -16.38 2.00
C SER A 64 -0.10 -17.31 2.28
N GLY A 65 -1.32 -16.74 2.30
CA GLY A 65 -2.55 -17.48 2.64
C GLY A 65 -2.86 -17.54 4.15
N GLU A 66 -2.05 -16.87 4.99
CA GLU A 66 -2.29 -16.77 6.44
C GLU A 66 -3.50 -15.89 6.75
N LEU A 67 -3.75 -14.86 5.92
CA LEU A 67 -4.93 -14.03 5.95
C LEU A 67 -5.72 -14.19 4.65
N SER A 68 -7.05 -14.20 4.78
CA SER A 68 -7.94 -14.46 3.65
C SER A 68 -8.02 -13.29 2.69
N VAL A 69 -8.05 -12.06 3.25
CA VAL A 69 -8.29 -10.82 2.52
C VAL A 69 -7.66 -9.65 3.27
N GLY A 70 -7.36 -8.56 2.59
CA GLY A 70 -6.81 -7.37 3.24
C GLY A 70 -7.07 -6.08 2.48
N ILE A 71 -7.03 -4.95 3.19
CA ILE A 71 -7.06 -3.61 2.61
C ILE A 71 -5.66 -3.02 2.65
N THR A 72 -5.15 -2.60 1.49
CA THR A 72 -3.84 -1.94 1.37
C THR A 72 -3.84 -0.95 0.20
N GLY A 73 -2.71 -0.28 -0.07
CA GLY A 73 -2.53 0.55 -1.26
C GLY A 73 -2.13 -0.29 -2.49
N ARG A 74 -2.61 0.09 -3.68
CA ARG A 74 -2.20 -0.56 -4.94
C ARG A 74 -0.69 -0.48 -5.17
N ASP A 75 -0.07 0.64 -4.82
CA ASP A 75 1.38 0.86 -4.85
C ASP A 75 2.12 -0.14 -3.96
N LEU A 76 1.60 -0.40 -2.76
CA LEU A 76 2.17 -1.36 -1.80
C LEU A 76 2.01 -2.81 -2.28
N LEU A 77 0.86 -3.16 -2.88
CA LEU A 77 0.67 -4.47 -3.48
C LEU A 77 1.68 -4.72 -4.59
N ILE A 78 1.84 -3.76 -5.51
CA ILE A 78 2.79 -3.88 -6.64
C ILE A 78 4.23 -3.99 -6.12
N ASP A 79 4.61 -3.13 -5.17
CA ASP A 79 5.97 -3.13 -4.63
C ASP A 79 6.29 -4.41 -3.84
N SER A 80 5.30 -5.02 -3.19
CA SER A 80 5.50 -6.23 -2.39
C SER A 80 5.95 -7.44 -3.22
N GLY A 81 5.52 -7.53 -4.49
CA GLY A 81 5.70 -8.72 -5.31
C GLY A 81 5.02 -9.99 -4.76
N ALA A 82 4.16 -9.85 -3.74
CA ALA A 82 3.46 -10.96 -3.12
C ALA A 82 2.48 -11.64 -4.10
N PRO A 83 2.21 -12.94 -3.97
CA PRO A 83 1.23 -13.66 -4.79
C PRO A 83 -0.22 -13.33 -4.35
N ALA A 84 -0.54 -12.06 -4.29
CA ALA A 84 -1.85 -11.50 -4.04
C ALA A 84 -2.35 -10.70 -5.25
N GLU A 85 -3.66 -10.48 -5.34
CA GLU A 85 -4.28 -9.74 -6.42
C GLU A 85 -5.37 -8.80 -5.91
N GLU A 86 -5.54 -7.71 -6.62
CA GLU A 86 -6.61 -6.75 -6.39
C GLU A 86 -7.94 -7.32 -6.85
N ILE A 87 -8.96 -7.25 -5.99
CA ILE A 87 -10.32 -7.72 -6.29
C ILE A 87 -11.36 -6.59 -6.27
N MET A 88 -11.04 -5.44 -5.66
CA MET A 88 -11.95 -4.30 -5.60
C MET A 88 -11.20 -2.99 -5.31
N ASN A 89 -11.59 -1.91 -6.00
CA ASN A 89 -11.23 -0.54 -5.63
C ASN A 89 -12.15 -0.07 -4.49
N LEU A 90 -11.58 0.69 -3.54
CA LEU A 90 -12.33 1.16 -2.38
C LEU A 90 -12.61 2.67 -2.39
N ASP A 91 -12.21 3.36 -3.47
CA ASP A 91 -12.50 4.77 -3.76
C ASP A 91 -11.99 5.79 -2.71
N PHE A 92 -10.99 5.41 -1.90
CA PHE A 92 -10.33 6.32 -0.96
C PHE A 92 -8.80 6.19 -1.01
N GLY A 93 -8.09 7.13 -0.39
CA GLY A 93 -6.62 7.13 -0.33
C GLY A 93 -5.95 7.35 -1.70
N ARG A 94 -6.62 8.06 -2.62
CA ARG A 94 -6.12 8.33 -3.97
C ARG A 94 -4.81 9.11 -3.94
N SER A 95 -3.86 8.66 -4.72
CA SER A 95 -2.52 9.22 -4.84
C SER A 95 -1.90 8.89 -6.19
N THR A 96 -0.74 9.49 -6.48
CA THR A 96 0.06 9.14 -7.65
C THR A 96 1.47 8.80 -7.22
N PHE A 97 2.09 7.82 -7.84
CA PHE A 97 3.51 7.56 -7.66
C PHE A 97 4.32 8.38 -8.66
N ARG A 98 5.24 9.23 -8.18
CA ARG A 98 5.91 10.26 -8.97
C ARG A 98 7.41 10.33 -8.71
N PHE A 99 8.13 10.82 -9.69
CA PHE A 99 9.49 11.33 -9.49
C PHE A 99 9.48 12.78 -9.02
N ALA A 100 10.42 13.13 -8.13
CA ALA A 100 10.67 14.50 -7.74
C ALA A 100 12.16 14.75 -7.51
N ALA A 101 12.61 15.99 -7.70
CA ALA A 101 13.99 16.42 -7.51
C ALA A 101 14.03 17.91 -7.16
N ALA A 102 15.20 18.45 -6.76
CA ALA A 102 15.38 19.88 -6.53
C ALA A 102 15.15 20.74 -7.80
N LYS A 103 15.35 20.13 -8.98
CA LYS A 103 14.97 20.67 -10.29
C LYS A 103 14.47 19.52 -11.17
N PRO A 104 13.44 19.75 -12.00
CA PRO A 104 12.96 18.75 -12.94
C PRO A 104 14.10 18.18 -13.79
N GLN A 105 14.11 16.87 -13.99
CA GLN A 105 15.11 16.16 -14.77
C GLN A 105 14.55 15.80 -16.15
N SER A 106 15.34 15.96 -17.20
CA SER A 106 14.99 15.51 -18.56
C SER A 106 15.26 14.01 -18.78
N SER A 107 16.11 13.41 -17.96
CA SER A 107 16.44 11.98 -18.00
C SER A 107 16.77 11.46 -16.62
N LEU A 108 16.44 10.20 -16.40
CA LEU A 108 16.80 9.45 -15.19
C LEU A 108 18.09 8.66 -15.37
N ALA A 109 18.61 8.53 -16.60
CA ALA A 109 19.81 7.73 -16.89
C ALA A 109 21.01 8.18 -16.04
N GLY A 110 21.67 7.23 -15.40
CA GLY A 110 22.83 7.47 -14.52
C GLY A 110 22.50 8.15 -13.18
N LYS A 111 21.22 8.37 -12.86
CA LYS A 111 20.80 9.00 -11.60
C LYS A 111 20.68 7.99 -10.46
N ARG A 112 20.89 8.46 -9.23
CA ARG A 112 20.58 7.74 -7.99
C ARG A 112 19.16 8.10 -7.58
N ILE A 113 18.28 7.11 -7.50
CA ILE A 113 16.86 7.29 -7.20
C ILE A 113 16.56 6.72 -5.80
N ALA A 114 16.28 7.59 -4.83
CA ALA A 114 15.86 7.16 -3.50
C ALA A 114 14.35 6.84 -3.48
N THR A 115 13.99 5.72 -2.88
CA THR A 115 12.59 5.29 -2.79
C THR A 115 12.37 4.31 -1.65
N ALA A 116 11.16 4.34 -1.08
CA ALA A 116 10.66 3.30 -0.20
C ALA A 116 9.94 2.17 -0.98
N TYR A 117 9.90 2.24 -2.32
CA TYR A 117 9.23 1.29 -3.22
C TYR A 117 10.20 0.77 -4.30
N PRO A 118 11.27 0.04 -3.89
CA PRO A 118 12.35 -0.32 -4.80
C PRO A 118 11.90 -1.25 -5.93
N ASN A 119 10.93 -2.14 -5.71
CA ASN A 119 10.48 -3.07 -6.74
C ASN A 119 9.60 -2.36 -7.79
N LEU A 120 8.75 -1.42 -7.36
CA LEU A 120 7.95 -0.61 -8.28
C LEU A 120 8.85 0.23 -9.19
N VAL A 121 9.87 0.89 -8.63
CA VAL A 121 10.84 1.68 -9.42
C VAL A 121 11.66 0.77 -10.33
N ARG A 122 12.12 -0.38 -9.86
CA ARG A 122 12.85 -1.36 -10.69
C ARG A 122 12.03 -1.81 -11.89
N GLY A 123 10.73 -2.11 -11.67
CA GLY A 123 9.81 -2.48 -12.75
C GLY A 123 9.65 -1.37 -13.79
N TYR A 124 9.55 -0.11 -13.35
CA TYR A 124 9.49 1.04 -14.26
C TYR A 124 10.78 1.20 -15.08
N LEU A 125 11.94 1.16 -14.43
CA LEU A 125 13.24 1.30 -15.10
C LEU A 125 13.48 0.18 -16.12
N ALA A 126 13.14 -1.06 -15.78
CA ALA A 126 13.22 -2.20 -16.69
C ALA A 126 12.31 -2.02 -17.92
N LYS A 127 11.06 -1.57 -17.70
CA LYS A 127 10.09 -1.32 -18.79
C LYS A 127 10.52 -0.21 -19.74
N THR A 128 11.22 0.83 -19.22
CA THR A 128 11.68 1.98 -20.02
C THR A 128 13.09 1.81 -20.57
N GLY A 129 13.80 0.73 -20.21
CA GLY A 129 15.19 0.52 -20.59
C GLY A 129 16.16 1.57 -20.01
N THR A 130 15.79 2.15 -18.84
CA THR A 130 16.57 3.23 -18.23
C THR A 130 17.54 2.65 -17.20
N ASP A 131 18.84 2.93 -17.38
CA ASP A 131 19.87 2.56 -16.40
C ASP A 131 19.97 3.63 -15.31
N SER A 132 19.67 3.25 -14.05
CA SER A 132 19.69 4.12 -12.87
C SER A 132 19.96 3.29 -11.62
N GLN A 133 20.60 3.91 -10.64
CA GLN A 133 20.85 3.27 -9.35
C GLN A 133 19.67 3.50 -8.41
N ILE A 134 19.14 2.43 -7.82
CA ILE A 134 18.10 2.53 -6.77
C ILE A 134 18.76 2.56 -5.39
N VAL A 135 18.40 3.57 -4.60
CA VAL A 135 18.73 3.70 -3.17
C VAL A 135 17.48 3.39 -2.38
N ALA A 136 17.40 2.17 -1.84
CA ALA A 136 16.24 1.73 -1.06
C ALA A 136 16.30 2.33 0.35
N LEU A 137 15.20 2.97 0.79
CA LEU A 137 15.04 3.57 2.11
C LEU A 137 13.68 3.17 2.69
N ASP A 138 13.57 3.14 4.02
CA ASP A 138 12.32 2.77 4.71
C ASP A 138 11.35 3.95 4.93
N GLY A 139 11.75 5.17 4.58
CA GLY A 139 10.95 6.40 4.71
C GLY A 139 11.82 7.65 4.65
N ALA A 140 11.21 8.84 4.80
CA ALA A 140 11.87 10.15 4.73
C ALA A 140 12.79 10.31 3.50
N VAL A 141 12.34 9.81 2.35
CA VAL A 141 13.14 9.75 1.11
C VAL A 141 13.54 11.14 0.61
N GLU A 142 12.76 12.17 0.92
CA GLU A 142 13.05 13.57 0.59
C GLU A 142 14.36 14.06 1.19
N SER A 143 14.77 13.52 2.34
CA SER A 143 16.05 13.86 2.97
C SER A 143 17.26 13.36 2.17
N ALA A 144 17.10 12.34 1.34
CA ALA A 144 18.19 11.75 0.57
C ALA A 144 18.84 12.75 -0.41
N ILE A 145 18.03 13.65 -0.99
CA ILE A 145 18.56 14.70 -1.90
C ILE A 145 19.36 15.72 -1.10
N LYS A 146 18.85 16.21 0.02
CA LYS A 146 19.54 17.18 0.89
C LYS A 146 20.86 16.65 1.43
N LEU A 147 20.94 15.36 1.72
CA LEU A 147 22.13 14.67 2.20
C LEU A 147 23.08 14.23 1.06
N GLY A 148 22.72 14.49 -0.20
CA GLY A 148 23.55 14.10 -1.36
C GLY A 148 23.63 12.58 -1.61
N VAL A 149 22.69 11.80 -1.02
CA VAL A 149 22.64 10.35 -1.20
C VAL A 149 21.95 9.97 -2.51
N ALA A 150 21.03 10.81 -2.98
CA ALA A 150 20.29 10.62 -4.23
C ALA A 150 20.15 11.92 -5.02
N ASP A 151 19.89 11.79 -6.30
CA ASP A 151 19.67 12.90 -7.24
C ASP A 151 18.16 13.12 -7.49
N VAL A 152 17.38 12.06 -7.36
CA VAL A 152 15.94 11.98 -7.60
C VAL A 152 15.30 11.15 -6.49
N ILE A 153 14.07 11.44 -6.13
CA ILE A 153 13.25 10.53 -5.34
C ILE A 153 12.10 9.99 -6.18
N ALA A 154 11.60 8.82 -5.80
CA ALA A 154 10.37 8.24 -6.31
C ALA A 154 9.48 7.85 -5.13
N ASP A 155 8.31 8.48 -5.02
CA ASP A 155 7.43 8.29 -3.87
C ASP A 155 5.97 8.56 -4.20
N VAL A 156 5.10 8.20 -3.26
CA VAL A 156 3.65 8.45 -3.30
C VAL A 156 3.36 9.92 -3.02
N VAL A 157 2.60 10.55 -3.90
CA VAL A 157 2.21 11.95 -3.83
C VAL A 157 0.69 12.05 -3.82
N SER A 158 0.10 12.53 -2.72
CA SER A 158 -1.31 12.90 -2.65
C SER A 158 -1.50 14.39 -2.93
N THR A 159 -1.03 15.27 -2.04
CA THR A 159 -1.14 16.73 -2.20
C THR A 159 0.18 17.42 -2.59
N GLY A 160 1.29 16.71 -2.47
CA GLY A 160 2.64 17.23 -2.73
C GLY A 160 3.15 18.24 -1.69
N GLY A 161 2.47 18.39 -0.55
CA GLY A 161 2.85 19.34 0.50
C GLY A 161 4.24 19.08 1.06
N THR A 162 4.53 17.82 1.43
CA THR A 162 5.82 17.40 1.98
C THR A 162 6.97 17.67 1.00
N LEU A 163 6.77 17.37 -0.29
CA LEU A 163 7.79 17.61 -1.32
C LEU A 163 8.08 19.11 -1.47
N ARG A 164 7.04 19.95 -1.53
CA ARG A 164 7.22 21.40 -1.60
C ARG A 164 7.95 21.96 -0.40
N GLN A 165 7.66 21.47 0.82
CA GLN A 165 8.38 21.87 2.05
C GLN A 165 9.86 21.46 2.00
N ALA A 166 10.18 20.34 1.35
CA ALA A 166 11.55 19.87 1.11
C ALA A 166 12.25 20.59 -0.07
N GLY A 167 11.57 21.54 -0.74
CA GLY A 167 12.12 22.22 -1.92
C GLY A 167 12.24 21.33 -3.15
N LEU A 168 11.38 20.31 -3.25
CA LEU A 168 11.37 19.36 -4.38
C LEU A 168 10.19 19.60 -5.31
N GLU A 169 10.44 19.45 -6.59
CA GLU A 169 9.46 19.58 -7.65
C GLU A 169 9.19 18.21 -8.30
N VAL A 170 7.90 17.91 -8.46
CA VAL A 170 7.45 16.72 -9.19
C VAL A 170 7.64 16.94 -10.68
N PHE A 171 8.11 15.92 -11.40
CA PHE A 171 8.31 15.98 -12.84
C PHE A 171 7.88 14.69 -13.56
N GLY A 172 7.71 14.75 -14.86
CA GLY A 172 7.26 13.64 -15.69
C GLY A 172 5.79 13.27 -15.46
N ALA A 173 5.33 12.23 -16.16
CA ALA A 173 4.00 11.65 -15.95
C ALA A 173 3.99 10.79 -14.67
N PRO A 174 2.82 10.54 -14.06
CA PRO A 174 2.70 9.55 -12.98
C PRO A 174 3.15 8.16 -13.44
N LEU A 175 3.92 7.47 -12.60
CA LEU A 175 4.29 6.08 -12.83
C LEU A 175 3.12 5.14 -12.55
N LEU A 176 2.30 5.52 -11.57
CA LEU A 176 1.16 4.75 -11.10
C LEU A 176 0.12 5.69 -10.51
N HIS A 177 -1.16 5.39 -10.75
CA HIS A 177 -2.29 5.89 -9.96
C HIS A 177 -2.64 4.85 -8.91
N SER A 178 -2.57 5.22 -7.64
CA SER A 178 -2.82 4.35 -6.51
C SER A 178 -4.00 4.83 -5.67
N GLU A 179 -4.67 3.88 -5.06
CA GLU A 179 -5.74 4.08 -4.09
C GLU A 179 -5.81 2.86 -3.16
N ALA A 180 -6.65 2.92 -2.15
CA ALA A 180 -6.96 1.77 -1.32
C ALA A 180 -7.67 0.69 -2.14
N ILE A 181 -7.24 -0.53 -1.96
CA ILE A 181 -7.79 -1.71 -2.66
C ILE A 181 -8.04 -2.85 -1.68
N LEU A 182 -9.03 -3.68 -1.98
CA LEU A 182 -9.21 -4.98 -1.36
C LEU A 182 -8.40 -6.01 -2.14
N ILE A 183 -7.63 -6.83 -1.43
CA ILE A 183 -6.78 -7.86 -2.04
C ILE A 183 -7.06 -9.24 -1.46
N GLU A 184 -6.88 -10.27 -2.28
CA GLU A 184 -6.85 -11.68 -1.87
C GLU A 184 -5.63 -12.39 -2.42
N ARG A 185 -5.35 -13.62 -1.95
CA ARG A 185 -4.30 -14.45 -2.54
C ARG A 185 -4.71 -14.89 -3.96
N LYS A 186 -3.79 -14.84 -4.91
CA LYS A 186 -4.02 -15.32 -6.28
C LYS A 186 -4.54 -16.75 -6.30
N GLY A 187 -5.66 -16.95 -6.99
CA GLY A 187 -6.28 -18.27 -7.13
C GLY A 187 -6.93 -18.80 -5.85
N ALA A 188 -7.23 -17.97 -4.87
CA ALA A 188 -7.94 -18.37 -3.66
C ALA A 188 -9.40 -18.77 -3.98
N SER A 189 -9.90 -19.80 -3.30
CA SER A 189 -11.33 -20.11 -3.30
C SER A 189 -12.04 -19.26 -2.26
N ARG A 190 -13.20 -18.69 -2.62
CA ARG A 190 -13.99 -17.85 -1.73
C ARG A 190 -15.09 -18.69 -1.06
N ASP A 191 -15.16 -18.60 0.26
CA ASP A 191 -16.29 -19.13 1.03
C ASP A 191 -17.45 -18.11 1.08
N ASN A 192 -18.56 -18.50 1.74
CA ASN A 192 -19.75 -17.65 1.87
C ASN A 192 -19.46 -16.36 2.67
N ARG A 193 -18.51 -16.39 3.64
CA ARG A 193 -18.16 -15.23 4.47
C ARG A 193 -17.38 -14.21 3.64
N MET A 194 -16.42 -14.68 2.83
CA MET A 194 -15.68 -13.84 1.90
C MET A 194 -16.61 -13.20 0.87
N THR A 195 -17.51 -13.99 0.28
CA THR A 195 -18.53 -13.48 -0.67
C THR A 195 -19.45 -12.44 -0.03
N THR A 196 -19.83 -12.65 1.23
CA THR A 196 -20.66 -11.71 2.00
C THR A 196 -19.93 -10.42 2.30
N LEU A 197 -18.64 -10.49 2.69
CA LEU A 197 -17.80 -9.33 2.94
C LEU A 197 -17.66 -8.47 1.68
N ILE A 198 -17.28 -9.06 0.55
CA ILE A 198 -17.14 -8.36 -0.74
C ILE A 198 -18.43 -7.65 -1.16
N ARG A 199 -19.59 -8.25 -0.90
CA ARG A 199 -20.89 -7.66 -1.27
C ARG A 199 -21.32 -6.51 -0.36
N ARG A 200 -20.85 -6.47 0.89
CA ARG A 200 -21.23 -5.44 1.89
C ARG A 200 -20.35 -4.18 1.81
N ILE A 201 -19.16 -4.30 1.28
CA ILE A 201 -18.24 -3.19 1.02
C ILE A 201 -18.61 -2.54 -0.31
#